data_3d5610396a5a8a4ea213fe6e305b9896
#
_entry.id   3d5610396a5a8a4ea213fe6e305b9896
#
_cell.length_a   1.000
_cell.length_b   1.000
_cell.length_c   1.000
_cell.angle_alpha   90.00
_cell.angle_beta   90.00
_cell.angle_gamma   90.00
#
_symmetry.space_group_name_H-M   'P 1'
#
loop_
_entity.id
_entity.type
_entity.pdbx_description
1 polymer ?
#
loop_
_entity_poly.entity_id
_entity_poly.type
_entity_poly.pdbx_seq_one_letter_code
_entity_poly.pdbx_strand_id
1 'polypeptide(L)'
;MPMSIAPNAPPSDASDLAALIESGRRVLRIETQALDALQARIGPEFAQACRLLLACRGRVVCTGMGKSGHIATKIAATLASTGTPAFFLHPGEASHGDLGMVTDADVVLALSNSGESEELLTIVPALKRLGNVMIAMTGRPNSGLARHADVHLDVSVPEEACPLGLAPTSSTTAALAMGDALAVALLEARGFTAEDFARSHPAGTLGRRLLLHIGDVMHAGTDVPRVSPDATASEALVEMSRKRLGMTAVVDAEDRLLGIFTDGDLRRALDDEQTDLRSTPVQRLMTRSPKTIGPQQLAVEAAHLMEAHKINALVVVDEAQRVVGALNIHDLLRARVV
;
A
#
# COMPACT_ATOMS: atom_id res chain seq x y z
N MET A 1 6.99 -45.64 1.22
CA MET A 1 6.75 -45.87 -0.23
C MET A 1 6.11 -44.63 -0.79
N PRO A 2 6.61 -43.99 -1.84
CA PRO A 2 5.94 -42.90 -2.49
C PRO A 2 4.64 -43.40 -3.11
N MET A 3 3.49 -42.81 -2.71
CA MET A 3 2.21 -43.07 -3.37
C MET A 3 2.31 -42.58 -4.81
N SER A 4 2.34 -43.51 -5.77
CA SER A 4 2.16 -43.19 -7.17
C SER A 4 0.71 -42.81 -7.40
N ILE A 5 0.47 -41.51 -7.52
CA ILE A 5 -0.80 -40.99 -8.05
C ILE A 5 -0.68 -41.22 -9.57
N ALA A 6 -1.34 -42.26 -10.08
CA ALA A 6 -1.49 -42.41 -11.52
C ALA A 6 -2.19 -41.15 -12.06
N PRO A 7 -1.66 -40.50 -13.11
CA PRO A 7 -2.37 -39.37 -13.68
C PRO A 7 -3.67 -39.88 -14.32
N ASN A 8 -4.81 -39.49 -13.73
CA ASN A 8 -6.08 -39.58 -14.45
C ASN A 8 -5.92 -38.75 -15.72
N ALA A 9 -6.38 -39.28 -16.85
CA ALA A 9 -6.39 -38.53 -18.11
C ALA A 9 -7.09 -37.16 -17.86
N PRO A 10 -6.59 -36.06 -18.43
CA PRO A 10 -7.26 -34.78 -18.26
C PRO A 10 -8.72 -34.89 -18.73
N PRO A 11 -9.67 -34.24 -18.03
CA PRO A 11 -11.08 -34.24 -18.39
C PRO A 11 -11.24 -33.72 -19.83
N SER A 12 -11.82 -34.55 -20.69
CA SER A 12 -11.93 -34.29 -22.15
C SER A 12 -13.37 -33.99 -22.58
N ASP A 13 -14.37 -34.33 -21.76
CA ASP A 13 -15.80 -34.17 -22.06
C ASP A 13 -16.41 -32.92 -21.46
N ALA A 14 -17.43 -32.36 -22.14
CA ALA A 14 -18.17 -31.20 -21.66
C ALA A 14 -18.82 -31.47 -20.27
N SER A 15 -19.18 -32.71 -19.98
CA SER A 15 -19.74 -33.14 -18.67
C SER A 15 -18.70 -33.04 -17.56
N ASP A 16 -17.44 -33.42 -17.81
CA ASP A 16 -16.34 -33.33 -16.86
C ASP A 16 -15.99 -31.88 -16.54
N LEU A 17 -15.97 -31.02 -17.57
CA LEU A 17 -15.77 -29.58 -17.40
C LEU A 17 -16.89 -28.93 -16.57
N ALA A 18 -18.14 -29.30 -16.79
CA ALA A 18 -19.27 -28.85 -16.00
C ALA A 18 -19.15 -29.28 -14.53
N ALA A 19 -18.71 -30.50 -14.27
CA ALA A 19 -18.47 -31.03 -12.91
C ALA A 19 -17.36 -30.25 -12.17
N LEU A 20 -16.27 -29.88 -12.86
CA LEU A 20 -15.21 -29.05 -12.28
C LEU A 20 -15.71 -27.64 -11.92
N ILE A 21 -16.51 -27.02 -12.81
CA ILE A 21 -17.13 -25.71 -12.53
C ILE A 21 -18.03 -25.77 -11.30
N GLU A 22 -18.88 -26.79 -11.22
CA GLU A 22 -19.80 -26.95 -10.08
C GLU A 22 -19.04 -27.25 -8.77
N SER A 23 -17.94 -28.02 -8.85
CA SER A 23 -17.07 -28.24 -7.70
C SER A 23 -16.46 -26.91 -7.18
N GLY A 24 -15.96 -26.06 -8.06
CA GLY A 24 -15.46 -24.72 -7.66
C GLY A 24 -16.54 -23.86 -7.03
N ARG A 25 -17.74 -23.82 -7.64
CA ARG A 25 -18.89 -23.08 -7.08
C ARG A 25 -19.31 -23.61 -5.70
N ARG A 26 -19.28 -24.92 -5.51
CA ARG A 26 -19.59 -25.54 -4.22
C ARG A 26 -18.61 -25.09 -3.14
N VAL A 27 -17.30 -25.11 -3.41
CA VAL A 27 -16.28 -24.63 -2.47
C VAL A 27 -16.56 -23.20 -2.04
N LEU A 28 -16.80 -22.29 -2.99
CA LEU A 28 -17.08 -20.87 -2.68
C LEU A 28 -18.37 -20.70 -1.87
N ARG A 29 -19.42 -21.50 -2.13
CA ARG A 29 -20.65 -21.46 -1.31
C ARG A 29 -20.40 -21.88 0.13
N ILE A 30 -19.64 -22.96 0.36
CA ILE A 30 -19.31 -23.46 1.70
C ILE A 30 -18.48 -22.42 2.46
N GLU A 31 -17.47 -21.84 1.83
CA GLU A 31 -16.65 -20.80 2.46
C GLU A 31 -17.46 -19.52 2.74
N THR A 32 -18.36 -19.11 1.87
CA THR A 32 -19.27 -17.97 2.11
C THR A 32 -20.16 -18.23 3.34
N GLN A 33 -20.73 -19.41 3.46
CA GLN A 33 -21.52 -19.79 4.65
C GLN A 33 -20.69 -19.78 5.95
N ALA A 34 -19.41 -20.18 5.87
CA ALA A 34 -18.51 -20.09 7.00
C ALA A 34 -18.24 -18.64 7.44
N LEU A 35 -18.11 -17.71 6.48
CA LEU A 35 -17.94 -16.29 6.76
C LEU A 35 -19.22 -15.65 7.33
N ASP A 36 -20.40 -16.01 6.81
CA ASP A 36 -21.68 -15.55 7.33
C ASP A 36 -21.84 -15.98 8.81
N ALA A 37 -21.50 -17.23 9.12
CA ALA A 37 -21.51 -17.75 10.49
C ALA A 37 -20.47 -17.03 11.38
N LEU A 38 -19.31 -16.67 10.84
CA LEU A 38 -18.28 -15.93 11.56
C LEU A 38 -18.74 -14.50 11.90
N GLN A 39 -19.41 -13.82 11.00
CA GLN A 39 -19.94 -12.47 11.22
C GLN A 39 -20.84 -12.41 12.48
N ALA A 40 -21.65 -13.40 12.71
CA ALA A 40 -22.52 -13.49 13.88
C ALA A 40 -21.77 -13.62 15.22
N ARG A 41 -20.46 -13.94 15.18
CA ARG A 41 -19.59 -14.10 16.37
C ARG A 41 -18.73 -12.87 16.65
N ILE A 42 -18.81 -11.84 15.82
CA ILE A 42 -18.16 -10.54 16.11
C ILE A 42 -18.94 -9.89 17.25
N GLY A 43 -18.39 -9.94 18.46
CA GLY A 43 -19.05 -9.53 19.68
C GLY A 43 -18.10 -8.98 20.74
N PRO A 44 -18.44 -9.11 22.04
CA PRO A 44 -17.63 -8.57 23.15
C PRO A 44 -16.20 -9.10 23.18
N GLU A 45 -15.96 -10.35 22.85
CA GLU A 45 -14.63 -10.99 22.79
C GLU A 45 -13.76 -10.35 21.70
N PHE A 46 -14.33 -10.07 20.54
CA PHE A 46 -13.66 -9.34 19.48
C PHE A 46 -13.27 -7.92 19.93
N ALA A 47 -14.19 -7.19 20.54
CA ALA A 47 -13.93 -5.86 21.06
C ALA A 47 -12.85 -5.87 22.16
N GLN A 48 -12.82 -6.92 23.00
CA GLN A 48 -11.80 -7.10 24.02
C GLN A 48 -10.44 -7.40 23.40
N ALA A 49 -10.37 -8.27 22.39
CA ALA A 49 -9.15 -8.53 21.63
C ALA A 49 -8.60 -7.24 21.01
N CYS A 50 -9.44 -6.44 20.36
CA CYS A 50 -9.03 -5.12 19.82
C CYS A 50 -8.45 -4.21 20.91
N ARG A 51 -9.09 -4.13 22.09
CA ARG A 51 -8.57 -3.29 23.20
C ARG A 51 -7.20 -3.76 23.69
N LEU A 52 -6.97 -5.07 23.80
CA LEU A 52 -5.69 -5.62 24.21
C LEU A 52 -4.60 -5.33 23.16
N LEU A 53 -4.92 -5.46 21.88
CA LEU A 53 -4.02 -5.15 20.77
C LEU A 53 -3.71 -3.64 20.67
N LEU A 54 -4.70 -2.77 20.93
CA LEU A 54 -4.49 -1.32 20.99
C LEU A 54 -3.60 -0.90 22.17
N ALA A 55 -3.73 -1.60 23.31
CA ALA A 55 -2.93 -1.35 24.50
C ALA A 55 -1.52 -1.98 24.47
N CYS A 56 -1.21 -2.78 23.44
CA CYS A 56 0.09 -3.41 23.25
C CYS A 56 1.20 -2.35 23.15
N ARG A 57 2.20 -2.42 24.03
CA ARG A 57 3.35 -1.50 24.05
C ARG A 57 4.53 -2.02 23.24
N GLY A 58 4.54 -3.32 22.97
CA GLY A 58 5.52 -4.01 22.13
C GLY A 58 4.98 -4.29 20.74
N ARG A 59 5.07 -5.54 20.33
CA ARG A 59 4.61 -6.04 19.02
C ARG A 59 3.55 -7.12 19.20
N VAL A 60 2.73 -7.31 18.19
CA VAL A 60 1.84 -8.47 18.12
C VAL A 60 2.62 -9.65 17.55
N VAL A 61 2.77 -10.70 18.36
CA VAL A 61 3.45 -11.95 17.97
C VAL A 61 2.39 -12.92 17.46
N CYS A 62 2.29 -13.06 16.12
CA CYS A 62 1.39 -14.03 15.51
C CYS A 62 2.07 -15.39 15.42
N THR A 63 1.40 -16.46 15.83
CA THR A 63 1.99 -17.81 15.83
C THR A 63 0.98 -18.88 15.45
N GLY A 64 1.43 -19.97 14.83
CA GLY A 64 0.60 -21.09 14.38
C GLY A 64 1.42 -22.12 13.61
N MET A 65 0.90 -23.35 13.53
CA MET A 65 1.54 -24.45 12.80
C MET A 65 0.90 -24.72 11.44
N GLY A 66 1.70 -25.16 10.47
CA GLY A 66 1.24 -25.60 9.15
C GLY A 66 0.40 -24.54 8.43
N LYS A 67 -0.81 -24.88 8.01
CA LYS A 67 -1.72 -23.92 7.34
C LYS A 67 -2.10 -22.75 8.24
N SER A 68 -2.30 -22.96 9.53
CA SER A 68 -2.54 -21.88 10.50
C SER A 68 -1.31 -20.94 10.61
N GLY A 69 -0.10 -21.46 10.48
CA GLY A 69 1.13 -20.66 10.44
C GLY A 69 1.20 -19.74 9.21
N HIS A 70 0.82 -20.23 8.03
CA HIS A 70 0.73 -19.38 6.83
C HIS A 70 -0.30 -18.26 6.99
N ILE A 71 -1.45 -18.56 7.60
CA ILE A 71 -2.47 -17.54 7.92
C ILE A 71 -1.94 -16.54 8.96
N ALA A 72 -1.29 -17.00 10.02
CA ALA A 72 -0.68 -16.15 11.04
C ALA A 72 0.39 -15.22 10.45
N THR A 73 1.20 -15.72 9.51
CA THR A 73 2.18 -14.91 8.77
C THR A 73 1.50 -13.78 7.99
N LYS A 74 0.40 -14.09 7.27
CA LYS A 74 -0.36 -13.08 6.53
C LYS A 74 -0.99 -12.06 7.48
N ILE A 75 -1.56 -12.49 8.59
CA ILE A 75 -2.14 -11.59 9.59
C ILE A 75 -1.06 -10.65 10.18
N ALA A 76 0.10 -11.17 10.53
CA ALA A 76 1.23 -10.36 11.00
C ALA A 76 1.63 -9.29 9.96
N ALA A 77 1.75 -9.68 8.69
CA ALA A 77 2.07 -8.75 7.61
C ALA A 77 0.98 -7.68 7.42
N THR A 78 -0.31 -8.06 7.52
CA THR A 78 -1.42 -7.10 7.43
C THR A 78 -1.40 -6.12 8.59
N LEU A 79 -1.27 -6.59 9.84
CA LEU A 79 -1.15 -5.74 11.03
C LEU A 79 0.00 -4.75 10.89
N ALA A 80 1.19 -5.22 10.51
CA ALA A 80 2.37 -4.36 10.34
C ALA A 80 2.14 -3.30 9.26
N SER A 81 1.52 -3.65 8.14
CA SER A 81 1.23 -2.72 7.04
C SER A 81 0.11 -1.73 7.35
N THR A 82 -0.72 -2.01 8.34
CA THR A 82 -1.85 -1.17 8.77
C THR A 82 -1.60 -0.45 10.10
N GLY A 83 -0.33 -0.31 10.52
CA GLY A 83 0.07 0.53 11.65
C GLY A 83 0.09 -0.17 13.01
N THR A 84 -0.05 -1.50 13.06
CA THR A 84 0.14 -2.28 14.28
C THR A 84 1.41 -3.13 14.14
N PRO A 85 2.53 -2.81 14.84
CA PRO A 85 3.75 -3.58 14.74
C PRO A 85 3.53 -5.05 15.07
N ALA A 86 3.86 -5.95 14.15
CA ALA A 86 3.62 -7.39 14.29
C ALA A 86 4.69 -8.21 13.56
N PHE A 87 4.89 -9.44 14.01
CA PHE A 87 5.72 -10.41 13.30
C PHE A 87 5.20 -11.83 13.54
N PHE A 88 5.63 -12.76 12.68
CA PHE A 88 5.32 -14.17 12.82
C PHE A 88 6.44 -14.89 13.57
N LEU A 89 6.07 -15.71 14.55
CA LEU A 89 6.94 -16.61 15.29
C LEU A 89 6.51 -18.05 15.04
N HIS A 90 7.41 -18.87 14.48
CA HIS A 90 7.12 -20.28 14.28
C HIS A 90 7.23 -21.03 15.62
N PRO A 91 6.18 -21.78 16.06
CA PRO A 91 6.19 -22.39 17.41
C PRO A 91 7.32 -23.44 17.59
N GLY A 92 7.67 -24.16 16.53
CA GLY A 92 8.79 -25.08 16.56
C GLY A 92 10.12 -24.39 16.81
N GLU A 93 10.42 -23.28 16.11
CA GLU A 93 11.63 -22.50 16.32
C GLU A 93 11.63 -21.80 17.69
N ALA A 94 10.45 -21.35 18.15
CA ALA A 94 10.28 -20.77 19.46
C ALA A 94 10.70 -21.72 20.57
N SER A 95 10.39 -23.01 20.47
CA SER A 95 10.81 -24.04 21.44
C SER A 95 12.32 -24.30 21.44
N HIS A 96 13.04 -23.87 20.40
CA HIS A 96 14.48 -24.05 20.23
C HIS A 96 15.31 -22.77 20.37
N GLY A 97 14.71 -21.66 20.84
CA GLY A 97 15.44 -20.45 21.18
C GLY A 97 14.81 -19.15 20.71
N ASP A 98 14.03 -19.16 19.62
CA ASP A 98 13.42 -17.93 19.07
C ASP A 98 12.37 -17.30 20.00
N LEU A 99 11.97 -18.00 21.08
CA LEU A 99 11.17 -17.41 22.15
C LEU A 99 11.86 -16.19 22.79
N GLY A 100 13.19 -16.10 22.69
CA GLY A 100 13.96 -14.93 23.10
C GLY A 100 13.65 -13.65 22.30
N MET A 101 12.93 -13.73 21.19
CA MET A 101 12.44 -12.57 20.44
C MET A 101 11.21 -11.92 21.07
N VAL A 102 10.53 -12.61 22.00
CA VAL A 102 9.30 -12.15 22.67
C VAL A 102 9.66 -11.45 23.97
N THR A 103 9.02 -10.31 24.20
CA THR A 103 9.16 -9.52 25.42
C THR A 103 7.86 -9.48 26.23
N ASP A 104 7.92 -9.06 27.49
CA ASP A 104 6.72 -8.88 28.33
C ASP A 104 5.78 -7.77 27.86
N ALA A 105 6.24 -6.90 26.96
CA ALA A 105 5.44 -5.84 26.34
C ALA A 105 4.60 -6.32 25.14
N ASP A 106 4.85 -7.54 24.66
CA ASP A 106 4.21 -8.08 23.47
C ASP A 106 2.86 -8.77 23.77
N VAL A 107 1.97 -8.77 22.80
CA VAL A 107 0.70 -9.53 22.84
C VAL A 107 0.81 -10.68 21.84
N VAL A 108 0.45 -11.89 22.28
CA VAL A 108 0.49 -13.09 21.44
C VAL A 108 -0.87 -13.36 20.81
N LEU A 109 -0.93 -13.51 19.50
CA LEU A 109 -2.07 -13.96 18.71
C LEU A 109 -1.77 -15.35 18.17
N ALA A 110 -2.34 -16.38 18.82
CA ALA A 110 -2.07 -17.78 18.53
C ALA A 110 -3.22 -18.43 17.73
N LEU A 111 -2.90 -19.05 16.60
CA LEU A 111 -3.84 -19.66 15.67
C LEU A 111 -3.71 -21.18 15.64
N SER A 112 -4.80 -21.87 15.92
CA SER A 112 -4.90 -23.33 15.77
C SER A 112 -6.38 -23.76 15.64
N ASN A 113 -6.78 -24.31 14.51
CA ASN A 113 -8.17 -24.74 14.33
C ASN A 113 -8.61 -25.78 15.39
N SER A 114 -7.76 -26.77 15.70
CA SER A 114 -8.04 -27.74 16.77
C SER A 114 -7.86 -27.14 18.17
N GLY A 115 -6.96 -26.15 18.30
CA GLY A 115 -6.51 -25.60 19.58
C GLY A 115 -5.69 -26.58 20.43
N GLU A 116 -5.20 -27.67 19.83
CA GLU A 116 -4.49 -28.78 20.50
C GLU A 116 -3.12 -29.07 19.82
N SER A 117 -2.54 -28.10 19.08
CA SER A 117 -1.22 -28.26 18.49
C SER A 117 -0.15 -28.35 19.57
N GLU A 118 0.60 -29.46 19.63
CA GLU A 118 1.59 -29.73 20.67
C GLU A 118 2.67 -28.64 20.75
N GLU A 119 3.15 -28.21 19.58
CA GLU A 119 4.20 -27.18 19.46
C GLU A 119 3.74 -25.82 20.05
N LEU A 120 2.47 -25.47 19.79
CA LEU A 120 1.89 -24.25 20.39
C LEU A 120 1.73 -24.41 21.91
N LEU A 121 1.16 -25.52 22.37
CA LEU A 121 0.94 -25.78 23.81
C LEU A 121 2.25 -25.89 24.59
N THR A 122 3.33 -26.31 23.94
CA THR A 122 4.68 -26.38 24.56
C THR A 122 5.22 -25.01 24.92
N ILE A 123 4.99 -23.98 24.11
CA ILE A 123 5.52 -22.63 24.36
C ILE A 123 4.61 -21.78 25.26
N VAL A 124 3.32 -22.13 25.39
CA VAL A 124 2.33 -21.37 26.20
C VAL A 124 2.80 -21.13 27.64
N PRO A 125 3.32 -22.11 28.40
CA PRO A 125 3.75 -21.88 29.77
C PRO A 125 4.91 -20.86 29.89
N ALA A 126 5.80 -20.82 28.90
CA ALA A 126 6.89 -19.85 28.88
C ALA A 126 6.38 -18.43 28.58
N LEU A 127 5.45 -18.27 27.60
CA LEU A 127 4.80 -16.99 27.31
C LEU A 127 4.01 -16.47 28.52
N LYS A 128 3.28 -17.34 29.22
CA LYS A 128 2.55 -16.93 30.43
C LYS A 128 3.50 -16.53 31.58
N ARG A 129 4.65 -17.17 31.72
CA ARG A 129 5.68 -16.75 32.71
C ARG A 129 6.32 -15.42 32.37
N LEU A 130 6.44 -15.05 31.09
CA LEU A 130 6.86 -13.73 30.66
C LEU A 130 5.81 -12.66 30.93
N GLY A 131 4.55 -13.05 31.24
CA GLY A 131 3.46 -12.11 31.49
C GLY A 131 2.70 -11.70 30.23
N ASN A 132 2.94 -12.36 29.09
CA ASN A 132 2.28 -12.00 27.84
C ASN A 132 0.76 -12.21 27.91
N VAL A 133 0.04 -11.23 27.39
CA VAL A 133 -1.39 -11.35 27.07
C VAL A 133 -1.52 -12.24 25.83
N MET A 134 -2.42 -13.20 25.88
CA MET A 134 -2.65 -14.16 24.81
C MET A 134 -4.08 -14.07 24.26
N ILE A 135 -4.20 -13.97 22.97
CA ILE A 135 -5.44 -14.06 22.20
C ILE A 135 -5.36 -15.36 21.39
N ALA A 136 -6.32 -16.27 21.56
CA ALA A 136 -6.38 -17.50 20.80
C ALA A 136 -7.48 -17.44 19.73
N MET A 137 -7.15 -17.80 18.50
CA MET A 137 -8.11 -18.04 17.41
C MET A 137 -8.23 -19.54 17.19
N THR A 138 -9.32 -20.15 17.63
CA THR A 138 -9.54 -21.60 17.46
C THR A 138 -10.96 -21.90 17.00
N GLY A 139 -11.15 -23.08 16.39
CA GLY A 139 -12.48 -23.63 16.10
C GLY A 139 -13.11 -24.41 17.27
N ARG A 140 -12.45 -24.46 18.44
CA ARG A 140 -12.91 -25.24 19.61
C ARG A 140 -12.74 -24.42 20.90
N PRO A 141 -13.83 -23.87 21.46
CA PRO A 141 -13.77 -23.01 22.65
C PRO A 141 -13.26 -23.72 23.92
N ASN A 142 -13.36 -25.04 23.98
CA ASN A 142 -12.88 -25.85 25.09
C ASN A 142 -11.50 -26.47 24.86
N SER A 143 -10.75 -26.03 23.85
CA SER A 143 -9.41 -26.52 23.57
C SER A 143 -8.37 -26.06 24.58
N GLY A 144 -7.21 -26.74 24.58
CA GLY A 144 -6.07 -26.41 25.42
C GLY A 144 -5.62 -24.96 25.22
N LEU A 145 -5.50 -24.51 23.94
CA LEU A 145 -5.09 -23.15 23.62
C LEU A 145 -6.13 -22.10 24.07
N ALA A 146 -7.42 -22.36 23.85
CA ALA A 146 -8.49 -21.46 24.27
C ALA A 146 -8.54 -21.27 25.80
N ARG A 147 -8.34 -22.36 26.58
CA ARG A 147 -8.31 -22.28 28.06
C ARG A 147 -7.12 -21.46 28.62
N HIS A 148 -6.03 -21.40 27.90
CA HIS A 148 -4.84 -20.63 28.33
C HIS A 148 -4.87 -19.17 27.86
N ALA A 149 -5.75 -18.81 26.94
CA ALA A 149 -5.85 -17.47 26.40
C ALA A 149 -6.61 -16.52 27.36
N ASP A 150 -6.26 -15.24 27.32
CA ASP A 150 -6.99 -14.18 28.03
C ASP A 150 -8.26 -13.78 27.25
N VAL A 151 -8.24 -13.99 25.94
CA VAL A 151 -9.39 -13.84 25.04
C VAL A 151 -9.38 -14.96 24.01
N HIS A 152 -10.53 -15.58 23.80
CA HIS A 152 -10.75 -16.57 22.76
C HIS A 152 -11.64 -15.98 21.65
N LEU A 153 -11.18 -16.07 20.41
CA LEU A 153 -11.94 -15.74 19.20
C LEU A 153 -12.34 -17.04 18.51
N ASP A 154 -13.64 -17.31 18.51
CA ASP A 154 -14.20 -18.50 17.88
C ASP A 154 -14.24 -18.35 16.36
N VAL A 155 -13.36 -19.08 15.68
CA VAL A 155 -13.27 -19.16 14.20
C VAL A 155 -13.74 -20.54 13.69
N SER A 156 -14.60 -21.23 14.44
CA SER A 156 -15.17 -22.50 14.03
C SER A 156 -15.94 -22.36 12.71
N VAL A 157 -15.96 -23.43 11.94
CA VAL A 157 -16.71 -23.52 10.69
C VAL A 157 -17.64 -24.72 10.70
N PRO A 158 -18.80 -24.68 10.02
CA PRO A 158 -19.71 -25.81 9.95
C PRO A 158 -19.05 -27.03 9.29
N GLU A 159 -18.32 -26.81 8.21
CA GLU A 159 -17.61 -27.86 7.47
C GLU A 159 -16.43 -27.31 6.68
N GLU A 160 -15.48 -28.17 6.34
CA GLU A 160 -14.46 -27.86 5.36
C GLU A 160 -15.00 -28.09 3.94
N ALA A 161 -14.61 -27.24 2.97
CA ALA A 161 -15.04 -27.41 1.60
C ALA A 161 -14.36 -28.58 0.88
N CYS A 162 -13.31 -29.14 1.49
CA CYS A 162 -12.66 -30.36 1.02
C CYS A 162 -13.61 -31.57 1.17
N PRO A 163 -13.91 -32.31 0.08
CA PRO A 163 -14.83 -33.47 0.14
C PRO A 163 -14.41 -34.58 1.11
N LEU A 164 -13.10 -34.64 1.41
CA LEU A 164 -12.55 -35.61 2.37
C LEU A 164 -12.56 -35.06 3.81
N GLY A 165 -12.89 -33.79 4.03
CA GLY A 165 -12.83 -33.15 5.34
C GLY A 165 -11.41 -33.02 5.93
N LEU A 166 -10.35 -33.22 5.11
CA LEU A 166 -8.97 -33.30 5.59
C LEU A 166 -8.18 -32.00 5.31
N ALA A 167 -8.40 -31.38 4.17
CA ALA A 167 -7.66 -30.16 3.80
C ALA A 167 -8.35 -28.94 4.44
N PRO A 168 -7.62 -28.13 5.23
CA PRO A 168 -8.15 -26.87 5.74
C PRO A 168 -8.46 -25.91 4.59
N THR A 169 -9.70 -25.45 4.51
CA THR A 169 -10.24 -24.53 3.51
C THR A 169 -11.08 -23.47 4.22
N SER A 170 -12.33 -23.77 4.56
CA SER A 170 -13.23 -22.87 5.29
C SER A 170 -12.63 -22.39 6.61
N SER A 171 -11.97 -23.25 7.37
CA SER A 171 -11.33 -22.88 8.63
C SER A 171 -10.18 -21.89 8.44
N THR A 172 -9.38 -22.03 7.39
CA THR A 172 -8.31 -21.07 7.08
C THR A 172 -8.86 -19.74 6.56
N THR A 173 -9.92 -19.78 5.76
CA THR A 173 -10.63 -18.59 5.27
C THR A 173 -11.26 -17.80 6.43
N ALA A 174 -11.92 -18.49 7.36
CA ALA A 174 -12.50 -17.85 8.56
C ALA A 174 -11.43 -17.22 9.46
N ALA A 175 -10.33 -17.93 9.72
CA ALA A 175 -9.22 -17.41 10.52
C ALA A 175 -8.58 -16.18 9.87
N LEU A 176 -8.40 -16.21 8.54
CA LEU A 176 -7.88 -15.08 7.77
C LEU A 176 -8.81 -13.86 7.86
N ALA A 177 -10.12 -14.06 7.64
CA ALA A 177 -11.12 -12.99 7.69
C ALA A 177 -11.21 -12.36 9.10
N MET A 178 -11.13 -13.16 10.17
CA MET A 178 -11.06 -12.66 11.55
C MET A 178 -9.81 -11.80 11.76
N GLY A 179 -8.65 -12.23 11.25
CA GLY A 179 -7.40 -11.45 11.31
C GLY A 179 -7.47 -10.14 10.56
N ASP A 180 -8.11 -10.11 9.39
CA ASP A 180 -8.34 -8.90 8.61
C ASP A 180 -9.31 -7.96 9.33
N ALA A 181 -10.36 -8.49 9.94
CA ALA A 181 -11.29 -7.71 10.76
C ALA A 181 -10.58 -7.03 11.94
N LEU A 182 -9.70 -7.76 12.65
CA LEU A 182 -8.86 -7.18 13.71
C LEU A 182 -7.97 -6.05 13.15
N ALA A 183 -7.24 -6.31 12.07
CA ALA A 183 -6.31 -5.34 11.49
C ALA A 183 -7.01 -4.05 11.05
N VAL A 184 -8.19 -4.16 10.42
CA VAL A 184 -8.97 -2.99 9.97
C VAL A 184 -9.58 -2.25 11.16
N ALA A 185 -10.13 -2.94 12.16
CA ALA A 185 -10.65 -2.30 13.36
C ALA A 185 -9.57 -1.51 14.13
N LEU A 186 -8.34 -2.05 14.20
CA LEU A 186 -7.19 -1.38 14.81
C LEU A 186 -6.74 -0.16 13.99
N LEU A 187 -6.70 -0.30 12.66
CA LEU A 187 -6.39 0.79 11.73
C LEU A 187 -7.34 1.98 11.93
N GLU A 188 -8.66 1.71 11.97
CA GLU A 188 -9.68 2.73 12.19
C GLU A 188 -9.56 3.38 13.57
N ALA A 189 -9.39 2.56 14.62
CA ALA A 189 -9.25 3.04 15.99
C ALA A 189 -7.98 3.90 16.21
N ARG A 190 -6.91 3.68 15.43
CA ARG A 190 -5.68 4.48 15.45
C ARG A 190 -5.76 5.74 14.59
N GLY A 191 -6.78 5.88 13.74
CA GLY A 191 -6.87 6.95 12.75
C GLY A 191 -5.75 6.86 11.70
N PHE A 192 -5.33 5.63 11.33
CA PHE A 192 -4.25 5.39 10.37
C PHE A 192 -4.62 5.91 8.98
N THR A 193 -3.75 6.74 8.42
CA THR A 193 -4.01 7.47 7.17
C THR A 193 -3.39 6.80 5.95
N ALA A 194 -3.77 7.27 4.75
CA ALA A 194 -3.13 6.86 3.50
C ALA A 194 -1.63 7.22 3.47
N GLU A 195 -1.23 8.33 4.11
CA GLU A 195 0.17 8.74 4.24
C GLU A 195 0.96 7.77 5.13
N ASP A 196 0.36 7.31 6.23
CA ASP A 196 0.95 6.29 7.10
C ASP A 196 1.15 4.98 6.33
N PHE A 197 0.16 4.59 5.50
CA PHE A 197 0.26 3.41 4.64
C PHE A 197 1.39 3.56 3.61
N ALA A 198 1.53 4.73 3.00
CA ALA A 198 2.59 5.02 2.04
C ALA A 198 3.99 4.87 2.67
N ARG A 199 4.17 5.33 3.92
CA ARG A 199 5.42 5.15 4.67
C ARG A 199 5.80 3.68 4.86
N SER A 200 4.80 2.80 5.04
CA SER A 200 5.00 1.35 5.14
C SER A 200 5.28 0.68 3.79
N HIS A 201 4.95 1.35 2.66
CA HIS A 201 5.07 0.82 1.30
C HIS A 201 5.81 1.77 0.34
N PRO A 202 7.05 2.21 0.65
CA PRO A 202 7.71 3.30 -0.10
C PRO A 202 7.99 2.96 -1.57
N ALA A 203 8.17 1.68 -1.90
CA ALA A 203 8.46 1.23 -3.27
C ALA A 203 7.19 0.97 -4.12
N GLY A 204 6.00 0.94 -3.51
CA GLY A 204 4.74 0.73 -4.20
C GLY A 204 4.29 1.93 -5.03
N THR A 205 3.45 1.71 -6.04
CA THR A 205 2.84 2.79 -6.85
C THR A 205 2.10 3.79 -5.95
N LEU A 206 1.37 3.29 -4.95
CA LEU A 206 0.66 4.13 -3.99
C LEU A 206 1.62 4.94 -3.12
N GLY A 207 2.74 4.34 -2.65
CA GLY A 207 3.76 5.04 -1.86
C GLY A 207 4.38 6.20 -2.63
N ARG A 208 4.74 5.99 -3.89
CA ARG A 208 5.28 7.06 -4.76
C ARG A 208 4.28 8.20 -4.99
N ARG A 209 3.02 7.88 -5.23
CA ARG A 209 1.96 8.91 -5.42
C ARG A 209 1.73 9.78 -4.18
N LEU A 210 1.91 9.21 -2.99
CA LEU A 210 1.61 9.87 -1.73
C LEU A 210 2.83 10.46 -1.01
N LEU A 211 4.06 10.13 -1.44
CA LEU A 211 5.28 10.55 -0.74
C LEU A 211 6.22 11.41 -1.60
N LEU A 212 6.16 11.32 -2.95
CA LEU A 212 7.04 12.12 -3.79
C LEU A 212 6.56 13.57 -3.83
N HIS A 213 7.45 14.47 -3.45
CA HIS A 213 7.25 15.92 -3.62
C HIS A 213 7.77 16.39 -4.98
N ILE A 214 7.32 17.55 -5.39
CA ILE A 214 7.79 18.20 -6.62
C ILE A 214 9.31 18.38 -6.60
N GLY A 215 9.88 18.77 -5.46
CA GLY A 215 11.31 18.92 -5.26
C GLY A 215 12.14 17.67 -5.55
N ASP A 216 11.56 16.47 -5.42
CA ASP A 216 12.23 15.19 -5.67
C ASP A 216 12.29 14.82 -7.17
N VAL A 217 11.42 15.43 -8.00
CA VAL A 217 11.24 15.07 -9.42
C VAL A 217 11.52 16.22 -10.39
N MET A 218 11.55 17.47 -9.91
CA MET A 218 11.78 18.64 -10.75
C MET A 218 13.22 18.73 -11.27
N HIS A 219 13.40 19.36 -12.42
CA HIS A 219 14.69 19.89 -12.84
C HIS A 219 15.00 21.15 -12.04
N ALA A 220 16.24 21.32 -11.59
CA ALA A 220 16.67 22.44 -10.76
C ALA A 220 17.97 23.07 -11.26
N GLY A 221 18.33 24.22 -10.71
CA GLY A 221 19.57 24.92 -11.03
C GLY A 221 19.71 25.26 -12.51
N THR A 222 20.82 24.84 -13.12
CA THR A 222 21.12 25.11 -14.53
C THR A 222 20.25 24.34 -15.52
N ASP A 223 19.50 23.32 -15.08
CA ASP A 223 18.65 22.53 -15.96
C ASP A 223 17.26 23.14 -16.16
N VAL A 224 16.93 24.19 -15.42
CA VAL A 224 15.70 24.96 -15.62
C VAL A 224 15.86 25.91 -16.80
N PRO A 225 15.00 25.84 -17.85
CA PRO A 225 15.04 26.75 -18.97
C PRO A 225 14.60 28.16 -18.53
N ARG A 226 15.51 29.14 -18.65
CA ARG A 226 15.27 30.54 -18.24
C ARG A 226 15.81 31.51 -19.26
N VAL A 227 15.09 32.59 -19.45
CA VAL A 227 15.55 33.76 -20.24
C VAL A 227 15.10 35.06 -19.59
N SER A 228 15.80 36.15 -19.89
CA SER A 228 15.37 37.50 -19.52
C SER A 228 14.17 37.95 -20.37
N PRO A 229 13.36 38.91 -19.92
CA PRO A 229 12.20 39.40 -20.68
C PRO A 229 12.59 40.05 -22.01
N ASP A 230 13.83 40.59 -22.12
CA ASP A 230 14.35 41.25 -23.31
C ASP A 230 15.01 40.27 -24.27
N ALA A 231 15.22 39.03 -23.92
CA ALA A 231 15.70 37.98 -24.82
C ALA A 231 14.74 37.83 -26.01
N THR A 232 15.25 37.52 -27.18
CA THR A 232 14.43 37.27 -28.35
C THR A 232 13.65 35.95 -28.23
N ALA A 233 12.53 35.83 -28.92
CA ALA A 233 11.79 34.57 -28.98
C ALA A 233 12.66 33.43 -29.54
N SER A 234 13.58 33.71 -30.46
CA SER A 234 14.54 32.73 -30.98
C SER A 234 15.48 32.20 -29.88
N GLU A 235 16.01 33.08 -29.03
CA GLU A 235 16.84 32.65 -27.87
C GLU A 235 16.05 31.80 -26.88
N ALA A 236 14.80 32.17 -26.59
CA ALA A 236 13.92 31.38 -25.75
C ALA A 236 13.63 29.96 -26.32
N LEU A 237 13.49 29.86 -27.66
CA LEU A 237 13.35 28.57 -28.35
C LEU A 237 14.60 27.69 -28.27
N VAL A 238 15.79 28.32 -28.42
CA VAL A 238 17.08 27.61 -28.28
C VAL A 238 17.19 27.04 -26.86
N GLU A 239 16.85 27.82 -25.82
CA GLU A 239 16.89 27.38 -24.44
C GLU A 239 15.87 26.26 -24.17
N MET A 240 14.64 26.40 -24.68
CA MET A 240 13.58 25.36 -24.60
C MET A 240 14.05 24.03 -25.21
N SER A 241 14.64 24.11 -26.41
CA SER A 241 15.15 22.94 -27.14
C SER A 241 16.33 22.28 -26.43
N ARG A 242 17.24 23.10 -25.87
CA ARG A 242 18.38 22.61 -25.11
C ARG A 242 17.98 21.87 -23.85
N LYS A 243 16.98 22.35 -23.11
CA LYS A 243 16.53 21.79 -21.85
C LYS A 243 15.41 20.73 -21.99
N ARG A 244 14.76 20.65 -23.14
CA ARG A 244 13.77 19.63 -23.51
C ARG A 244 12.54 19.57 -22.59
N LEU A 245 12.15 20.70 -21.99
CA LEU A 245 10.98 20.75 -21.11
C LEU A 245 9.70 21.26 -21.81
N GLY A 246 9.80 21.66 -23.11
CA GLY A 246 8.65 22.14 -23.87
C GLY A 246 8.17 23.54 -23.43
N MET A 247 8.94 24.20 -22.59
CA MET A 247 8.69 25.57 -22.14
C MET A 247 9.98 26.26 -21.75
N THR A 248 9.95 27.59 -21.64
CA THR A 248 11.02 28.43 -21.08
C THR A 248 10.41 29.44 -20.13
N ALA A 249 10.92 29.54 -18.92
CA ALA A 249 10.51 30.55 -17.95
C ALA A 249 11.11 31.90 -18.31
N VAL A 250 10.30 32.94 -18.28
CA VAL A 250 10.76 34.33 -18.44
C VAL A 250 10.84 34.95 -17.06
N VAL A 251 12.06 35.35 -16.66
CA VAL A 251 12.35 35.80 -15.29
C VAL A 251 13.00 37.19 -15.26
N ASP A 252 12.80 37.93 -14.18
CA ASP A 252 13.50 39.18 -13.91
C ASP A 252 14.94 38.95 -13.38
N ALA A 253 15.63 40.03 -13.04
CA ALA A 253 17.01 39.98 -12.52
C ALA A 253 17.12 39.30 -11.14
N GLU A 254 16.02 39.17 -10.39
CA GLU A 254 15.92 38.49 -9.10
C GLU A 254 15.35 37.06 -9.21
N ASP A 255 15.32 36.49 -10.44
CA ASP A 255 14.75 35.17 -10.76
C ASP A 255 13.21 35.03 -10.51
N ARG A 256 12.47 36.13 -10.40
CA ARG A 256 11.01 36.07 -10.22
C ARG A 256 10.34 35.80 -11.57
N LEU A 257 9.33 34.94 -11.52
CA LEU A 257 8.60 34.52 -12.71
C LEU A 257 7.71 35.63 -13.25
N LEU A 258 7.98 36.08 -14.50
CA LEU A 258 7.16 37.04 -15.23
C LEU A 258 6.16 36.35 -16.18
N GLY A 259 6.52 35.19 -16.70
CA GLY A 259 5.72 34.41 -17.63
C GLY A 259 6.43 33.17 -18.12
N ILE A 260 5.81 32.48 -19.07
CA ILE A 260 6.40 31.32 -19.75
C ILE A 260 6.26 31.49 -21.27
N PHE A 261 7.20 30.94 -22.01
CA PHE A 261 7.10 30.77 -23.45
C PHE A 261 7.08 29.29 -23.80
N THR A 262 6.04 28.85 -24.49
CA THR A 262 5.74 27.44 -24.78
C THR A 262 5.58 27.20 -26.28
N ASP A 263 5.46 25.92 -26.70
CA ASP A 263 5.14 25.58 -28.09
C ASP A 263 3.77 26.16 -28.53
N GLY A 264 2.84 26.39 -27.59
CA GLY A 264 1.58 27.06 -27.89
C GLY A 264 1.76 28.55 -28.20
N ASP A 265 2.66 29.22 -27.47
CA ASP A 265 2.98 30.63 -27.70
C ASP A 265 3.75 30.79 -29.02
N LEU A 266 4.68 29.89 -29.34
CA LEU A 266 5.36 29.84 -30.62
C LEU A 266 4.38 29.72 -31.79
N ARG A 267 3.41 28.80 -31.65
CA ARG A 267 2.41 28.60 -32.72
C ARG A 267 1.59 29.86 -32.96
N ARG A 268 1.14 30.55 -31.90
CA ARG A 268 0.44 31.83 -31.99
C ARG A 268 1.31 32.93 -32.63
N ALA A 269 2.60 32.95 -32.28
CA ALA A 269 3.53 33.92 -32.85
C ALA A 269 3.80 33.69 -34.34
N LEU A 270 3.76 32.43 -34.82
CA LEU A 270 3.92 32.08 -36.22
C LEU A 270 2.67 32.39 -37.08
N ASP A 271 1.50 32.44 -36.47
CA ASP A 271 0.24 32.81 -37.14
C ASP A 271 0.16 34.35 -37.40
N ASP A 272 1.02 35.15 -36.73
CA ASP A 272 1.10 36.58 -36.92
C ASP A 272 2.23 36.92 -37.91
N GLU A 273 1.86 37.25 -39.14
CA GLU A 273 2.82 37.60 -40.24
C GLU A 273 3.74 38.79 -39.90
N GLN A 274 3.42 39.61 -38.90
CA GLN A 274 4.22 40.76 -38.49
C GLN A 274 5.23 40.42 -37.39
N THR A 275 5.19 39.22 -36.83
CA THR A 275 6.08 38.80 -35.75
C THR A 275 7.36 38.18 -36.32
N ASP A 276 8.48 38.87 -36.17
CA ASP A 276 9.82 38.29 -36.40
C ASP A 276 10.40 37.75 -35.09
N LEU A 277 10.49 36.45 -34.99
CA LEU A 277 10.98 35.74 -33.79
C LEU A 277 12.44 36.08 -33.44
N ARG A 278 13.24 36.55 -34.42
CA ARG A 278 14.65 36.87 -34.22
C ARG A 278 14.87 38.24 -33.57
N SER A 279 13.89 39.13 -33.68
CA SER A 279 14.00 40.49 -33.17
C SER A 279 12.94 40.81 -32.11
N THR A 280 11.86 40.01 -32.01
CA THR A 280 10.79 40.26 -31.04
C THR A 280 11.19 39.78 -29.65
N PRO A 281 11.15 40.65 -28.60
CA PRO A 281 11.38 40.27 -27.23
C PRO A 281 10.32 39.27 -26.75
N VAL A 282 10.77 38.23 -26.03
CA VAL A 282 9.89 37.13 -25.57
C VAL A 282 8.77 37.61 -24.66
N GLN A 283 8.97 38.68 -23.89
CA GLN A 283 7.94 39.29 -23.04
C GLN A 283 6.66 39.72 -23.75
N ARG A 284 6.75 39.96 -25.08
CA ARG A 284 5.58 40.31 -25.91
C ARG A 284 4.75 39.09 -26.31
N LEU A 285 5.36 37.92 -26.34
CA LEU A 285 4.79 36.67 -26.84
C LEU A 285 4.47 35.69 -25.72
N MET A 286 5.05 35.85 -24.54
CA MET A 286 4.90 34.94 -23.41
C MET A 286 3.48 34.90 -22.88
N THR A 287 3.07 33.76 -22.34
CA THR A 287 1.90 33.64 -21.48
C THR A 287 2.22 34.21 -20.09
N ARG A 288 1.51 35.29 -19.70
CA ARG A 288 1.62 35.92 -18.39
C ARG A 288 0.81 35.13 -17.36
N SER A 289 1.24 35.14 -16.08
CA SER A 289 0.58 34.46 -14.97
C SER A 289 0.33 32.97 -15.24
N PRO A 290 1.37 32.20 -15.59
CA PRO A 290 1.21 30.77 -15.82
C PRO A 290 0.82 30.04 -14.54
N LYS A 291 0.32 28.82 -14.68
CA LYS A 291 0.13 27.93 -13.52
C LYS A 291 1.50 27.52 -12.99
N THR A 292 1.65 27.62 -11.68
CA THR A 292 2.87 27.27 -10.93
C THR A 292 2.57 26.29 -9.82
N ILE A 293 3.61 25.65 -9.29
CA ILE A 293 3.51 24.74 -8.16
C ILE A 293 4.70 24.97 -7.22
N GLY A 294 4.53 24.68 -5.93
CA GLY A 294 5.61 24.78 -4.95
C GLY A 294 6.42 23.48 -4.84
N PRO A 295 7.71 23.54 -4.43
CA PRO A 295 8.58 22.37 -4.34
C PRO A 295 8.14 21.36 -3.26
N GLN A 296 7.40 21.81 -2.24
CA GLN A 296 6.90 20.96 -1.13
C GLN A 296 5.55 20.31 -1.41
N GLN A 297 4.91 20.67 -2.52
CA GLN A 297 3.65 20.02 -2.91
C GLN A 297 3.92 18.61 -3.45
N LEU A 298 2.90 17.74 -3.39
CA LEU A 298 3.02 16.36 -3.88
C LEU A 298 3.11 16.31 -5.41
N ALA A 299 3.92 15.40 -5.93
CA ALA A 299 4.08 15.22 -7.37
C ALA A 299 2.76 14.85 -8.08
N VAL A 300 1.84 14.16 -7.39
CA VAL A 300 0.50 13.86 -7.90
C VAL A 300 -0.36 15.12 -8.09
N GLU A 301 -0.15 16.16 -7.30
CA GLU A 301 -0.86 17.44 -7.48
C GLU A 301 -0.46 18.13 -8.78
N ALA A 302 0.82 18.02 -9.19
CA ALA A 302 1.25 18.50 -10.50
C ALA A 302 0.53 17.78 -11.64
N ALA A 303 0.36 16.45 -11.53
CA ALA A 303 -0.38 15.68 -12.53
C ALA A 303 -1.84 16.17 -12.66
N HIS A 304 -2.54 16.34 -11.55
CA HIS A 304 -3.91 16.85 -11.53
C HIS A 304 -3.99 18.28 -12.09
N LEU A 305 -3.03 19.14 -11.75
CA LEU A 305 -2.97 20.52 -12.26
C LEU A 305 -2.74 20.55 -13.78
N MET A 306 -1.83 19.71 -14.27
CA MET A 306 -1.57 19.55 -15.69
C MET A 306 -2.81 19.05 -16.46
N GLU A 307 -3.50 18.05 -15.93
CA GLU A 307 -4.71 17.48 -16.52
C GLU A 307 -5.87 18.49 -16.54
N ALA A 308 -6.14 19.14 -15.41
CA ALA A 308 -7.23 20.11 -15.27
C ALA A 308 -7.07 21.32 -16.21
N HIS A 309 -5.83 21.75 -16.47
CA HIS A 309 -5.54 22.90 -17.32
C HIS A 309 -5.05 22.54 -18.73
N LYS A 310 -4.97 21.23 -19.04
CA LYS A 310 -4.47 20.71 -20.35
C LYS A 310 -3.09 21.28 -20.72
N ILE A 311 -2.19 21.30 -19.74
CA ILE A 311 -0.80 21.76 -19.89
C ILE A 311 0.15 20.60 -19.62
N ASN A 312 1.33 20.62 -20.26
CA ASN A 312 2.30 19.52 -20.19
C ASN A 312 3.53 19.84 -19.34
N ALA A 313 3.66 21.07 -18.86
CA ALA A 313 4.80 21.52 -18.07
C ALA A 313 4.37 22.55 -17.03
N LEU A 314 5.11 22.61 -15.92
CA LEU A 314 4.91 23.56 -14.82
C LEU A 314 6.25 24.17 -14.41
N VAL A 315 6.20 25.45 -14.08
CA VAL A 315 7.29 26.13 -13.36
C VAL A 315 7.09 25.92 -11.87
N VAL A 316 8.17 25.58 -11.19
CA VAL A 316 8.20 25.47 -9.72
C VAL A 316 8.75 26.75 -9.13
N VAL A 317 7.97 27.36 -8.22
CA VAL A 317 8.33 28.62 -7.59
C VAL A 317 8.37 28.49 -6.06
N ASP A 318 9.22 29.29 -5.42
CA ASP A 318 9.23 29.45 -3.96
C ASP A 318 8.15 30.45 -3.50
N GLU A 319 8.06 30.66 -2.18
CA GLU A 319 7.12 31.60 -1.58
C GLU A 319 7.32 33.05 -2.05
N ALA A 320 8.52 33.41 -2.49
CA ALA A 320 8.86 34.73 -3.05
C ALA A 320 8.62 34.81 -4.58
N GLN A 321 7.95 33.79 -5.17
CA GLN A 321 7.69 33.68 -6.62
C GLN A 321 8.96 33.59 -7.47
N ARG A 322 10.10 33.14 -6.91
CA ARG A 322 11.32 32.89 -7.66
C ARG A 322 11.29 31.50 -8.24
N VAL A 323 11.76 31.35 -9.43
CA VAL A 323 11.85 30.07 -10.15
C VAL A 323 12.94 29.20 -9.53
N VAL A 324 12.53 28.13 -8.85
CA VAL A 324 13.43 27.16 -8.22
C VAL A 324 13.53 25.86 -9.00
N GLY A 325 12.57 25.60 -9.90
CA GLY A 325 12.55 24.37 -10.70
C GLY A 325 11.56 24.44 -11.86
N ALA A 326 11.54 23.36 -12.62
CA ALA A 326 10.58 23.10 -13.68
C ALA A 326 10.41 21.60 -13.88
N LEU A 327 9.23 21.17 -14.31
CA LEU A 327 8.97 19.77 -14.65
C LEU A 327 7.94 19.66 -15.77
N ASN A 328 7.95 18.52 -16.44
CA ASN A 328 6.94 18.19 -17.43
C ASN A 328 6.25 16.83 -17.10
N ILE A 329 5.24 16.48 -17.90
CA ILE A 329 4.48 15.22 -17.71
C ILE A 329 5.36 13.96 -17.80
N HIS A 330 6.46 14.00 -18.60
CA HIS A 330 7.38 12.87 -18.74
C HIS A 330 8.21 12.62 -17.47
N ASP A 331 8.47 13.67 -16.69
CA ASP A 331 9.15 13.54 -15.39
C ASP A 331 8.25 12.79 -14.40
N LEU A 332 6.95 13.10 -14.38
CA LEU A 332 5.96 12.41 -13.56
C LEU A 332 5.76 10.95 -13.98
N LEU A 333 5.74 10.67 -15.30
CA LEU A 333 5.70 9.30 -15.84
C LEU A 333 6.95 8.51 -15.46
N ARG A 334 8.15 9.11 -15.59
CA ARG A 334 9.42 8.48 -15.20
C ARG A 334 9.47 8.18 -13.72
N ALA A 335 8.95 9.07 -12.88
CA ALA A 335 8.80 8.88 -11.44
C ALA A 335 7.68 7.89 -11.06
N ARG A 336 6.88 7.44 -12.03
CA ARG A 336 5.72 6.54 -11.84
C ARG A 336 4.67 7.11 -10.89
N VAL A 337 4.45 8.42 -10.96
CA VAL A 337 3.41 9.13 -10.21
C VAL A 337 2.06 8.99 -10.91
N VAL A 338 2.08 8.88 -12.23
CA VAL A 338 0.93 8.67 -13.13
C VAL A 338 1.18 7.49 -14.04
#